data_9fb385f4d55435a1ddfccb15a05edd20
#
_entry.id   9fb385f4d55435a1ddfccb15a05edd20
#
_cell.length_a   1.000
_cell.length_b   1.000
_cell.length_c   1.000
_cell.angle_alpha   90.00
_cell.angle_beta   90.00
_cell.angle_gamma   90.00
#
_symmetry.space_group_name_H-M   'P 1'
#
loop_
_entity.id
_entity.type
_entity.pdbx_description
1 polymer ?
#
loop_
_entity_poly.entity_id
_entity_poly.type
_entity_poly.pdbx_seq_one_letter_code
_entity_poly.pdbx_strand_id
1 'polypeptide(L)'
;MESLHQAYTYIAQRLNIPGWDDEKVDVKKLVRLYLSKESAGQWLLVFDITDTARLETAGSSQAVSLMEYLPASDQGAIVFTTTERKTAVTLASQNIVELPPEMEQDMAQQMLEMCLISSANKPEVVDLLLKELAYLPLAIVQATAYININKITLTEYLLLLAKKKEEAAEPISTEYENVIGLTWLISFEQIRYQDMVAADYLLFMACIDPRDIPLAVLPMTLSYEKGIDAVGTLNAYSFVTKRTAESALDLHRLVHLSTHKWLKKQELLSQYNQAAITRLLEVFPDDNHWNRSKWRRLLPHAKFALLSGLSRQENNTRIALAHKLAIALFHDGRFDEAETYFDGALQSWKEVLGPEHPSTMSSIGNLALTY
;
A
#
# COMPACT_ATOMS: atom_id res chain seq x y z
N MET A 1 11.57 -4.20 -3.61
CA MET A 1 12.86 -3.48 -3.65
C MET A 1 12.70 -1.97 -3.49
N GLU A 2 11.67 -1.35 -4.12
CA GLU A 2 11.38 0.09 -4.01
C GLU A 2 11.09 0.51 -2.56
N SER A 3 10.15 -0.15 -1.89
CA SER A 3 9.82 0.14 -0.50
C SER A 3 11.02 -0.03 0.46
N LEU A 4 11.93 -0.97 0.16
CA LEU A 4 13.15 -1.15 0.93
C LEU A 4 14.11 0.04 0.76
N HIS A 5 14.32 0.50 -0.47
CA HIS A 5 15.17 1.66 -0.73
C HIS A 5 14.62 2.92 -0.06
N GLN A 6 13.31 3.15 -0.16
CA GLN A 6 12.64 4.28 0.49
C GLN A 6 12.75 4.22 2.02
N ALA A 7 12.52 3.04 2.62
CA ALA A 7 12.64 2.85 4.06
C ALA A 7 14.08 3.14 4.55
N TYR A 8 15.09 2.65 3.83
CA TYR A 8 16.48 2.91 4.17
C TYR A 8 16.88 4.36 3.96
N THR A 9 16.38 5.02 2.92
CA THR A 9 16.58 6.47 2.71
C THR A 9 15.96 7.27 3.85
N TYR A 10 14.74 6.92 4.27
CA TYR A 10 14.09 7.56 5.40
C TYR A 10 14.86 7.37 6.72
N ILE A 11 15.35 6.16 7.00
CA ILE A 11 16.20 5.87 8.16
C ILE A 11 17.47 6.74 8.12
N ALA A 12 18.14 6.78 6.95
CA ALA A 12 19.37 7.54 6.78
C ALA A 12 19.16 9.05 7.03
N GLN A 13 18.06 9.59 6.51
CA GLN A 13 17.66 10.98 6.70
C GLN A 13 17.35 11.28 8.19
N ARG A 14 16.56 10.41 8.84
CA ARG A 14 16.16 10.60 10.24
C ARG A 14 17.33 10.52 11.20
N LEU A 15 18.29 9.67 10.92
CA LEU A 15 19.52 9.52 11.70
C LEU A 15 20.63 10.49 11.28
N ASN A 16 20.38 11.36 10.30
CA ASN A 16 21.38 12.28 9.72
C ASN A 16 22.68 11.57 9.38
N ILE A 17 22.61 10.39 8.74
CA ILE A 17 23.79 9.61 8.39
C ILE A 17 24.59 10.38 7.31
N PRO A 18 25.86 10.76 7.54
CA PRO A 18 26.63 11.52 6.56
C PRO A 18 26.70 10.82 5.19
N GLY A 19 26.44 11.55 4.11
CA GLY A 19 26.49 11.04 2.73
C GLY A 19 25.23 10.34 2.26
N TRP A 20 24.12 10.41 3.01
CA TRP A 20 22.86 9.79 2.60
C TRP A 20 22.24 10.44 1.34
N ASP A 21 22.58 11.68 1.07
CA ASP A 21 22.15 12.50 -0.07
C ASP A 21 23.11 12.43 -1.28
N ASP A 22 24.26 11.76 -1.14
CA ASP A 22 25.20 11.56 -2.24
C ASP A 22 24.66 10.50 -3.22
N GLU A 23 24.51 10.88 -4.49
CA GLU A 23 23.99 10.05 -5.56
C GLU A 23 24.80 8.78 -5.85
N LYS A 24 26.10 8.83 -5.55
CA LYS A 24 27.01 7.70 -5.80
C LYS A 24 26.99 6.67 -4.68
N VAL A 25 26.32 6.95 -3.58
CA VAL A 25 26.29 6.10 -2.40
C VAL A 25 25.06 5.20 -2.40
N ASP A 26 25.26 3.90 -2.25
CA ASP A 26 24.16 2.98 -1.96
C ASP A 26 23.68 3.20 -0.52
N VAL A 27 22.58 3.93 -0.39
CA VAL A 27 21.98 4.28 0.91
C VAL A 27 21.68 3.05 1.77
N LYS A 28 21.34 1.91 1.17
CA LYS A 28 21.05 0.67 1.91
C LYS A 28 22.33 0.14 2.58
N LYS A 29 23.45 0.16 1.86
CA LYS A 29 24.77 -0.21 2.42
C LYS A 29 25.21 0.77 3.49
N LEU A 30 24.93 2.07 3.28
CA LEU A 30 25.27 3.12 4.24
C LEU A 30 24.55 2.92 5.58
N VAL A 31 23.24 2.70 5.55
CA VAL A 31 22.42 2.43 6.75
C VAL A 31 22.85 1.13 7.43
N ARG A 32 23.08 0.06 6.66
CA ARG A 32 23.62 -1.19 7.18
C ARG A 32 24.90 -0.96 7.97
N LEU A 33 25.89 -0.27 7.37
CA LEU A 33 27.17 0.03 8.03
C LEU A 33 27.00 0.90 9.28
N TYR A 34 26.07 1.86 9.25
CA TYR A 34 25.78 2.71 10.39
C TYR A 34 25.18 1.91 11.56
N LEU A 35 24.14 1.12 11.31
CA LEU A 35 23.44 0.32 12.32
C LEU A 35 24.28 -0.87 12.83
N SER A 36 25.32 -1.26 12.09
CA SER A 36 26.26 -2.30 12.55
C SER A 36 27.33 -1.78 13.54
N LYS A 37 27.39 -0.47 13.80
CA LYS A 37 28.32 0.12 14.78
C LYS A 37 27.72 0.04 16.18
N GLU A 38 28.57 -0.18 17.19
CA GLU A 38 28.16 -0.12 18.60
C GLU A 38 27.57 1.25 18.98
N SER A 39 28.05 2.32 18.34
CA SER A 39 27.55 3.70 18.55
C SER A 39 26.13 3.94 18.04
N ALA A 40 25.54 3.04 17.27
CA ALA A 40 24.18 3.17 16.80
C ALA A 40 23.13 2.98 17.92
N GLY A 41 23.52 2.42 19.05
CA GLY A 41 22.64 2.13 20.18
C GLY A 41 21.70 0.96 19.88
N GLN A 42 20.62 0.85 20.66
CA GLN A 42 19.61 -0.20 20.47
C GLN A 42 18.66 0.16 19.34
N TRP A 43 18.36 -0.81 18.46
CA TRP A 43 17.43 -0.63 17.35
C TRP A 43 16.67 -1.91 17.04
N LEU A 44 15.48 -1.75 16.43
CA LEU A 44 14.64 -2.82 15.91
C LEU A 44 14.30 -2.52 14.45
N LEU A 45 14.60 -3.45 13.55
CA LEU A 45 14.16 -3.41 12.17
C LEU A 45 13.03 -4.45 11.97
N VAL A 46 11.91 -4.03 11.41
CA VAL A 46 10.80 -4.91 11.07
C VAL A 46 10.63 -4.96 9.55
N PHE A 47 10.74 -6.16 8.98
CA PHE A 47 10.54 -6.43 7.57
C PHE A 47 9.23 -7.20 7.37
N ASP A 48 8.25 -6.55 6.75
CA ASP A 48 6.99 -7.21 6.39
C ASP A 48 7.11 -7.82 4.98
N ILE A 49 7.23 -9.16 4.92
CA ILE A 49 7.42 -9.92 3.67
C ILE A 49 6.11 -10.63 3.34
N THR A 50 5.15 -9.86 2.80
CA THR A 50 3.81 -10.36 2.51
C THR A 50 3.65 -10.91 1.08
N ASP A 51 4.61 -10.68 0.19
CA ASP A 51 4.54 -11.07 -1.24
C ASP A 51 5.79 -11.84 -1.68
N THR A 52 5.78 -13.15 -1.45
CA THR A 52 6.81 -14.07 -1.95
C THR A 52 6.84 -14.14 -3.48
N ALA A 53 5.72 -13.91 -4.17
CA ALA A 53 5.68 -13.83 -5.62
C ALA A 53 6.61 -12.74 -6.19
N ARG A 54 6.89 -11.68 -5.44
CA ARG A 54 7.89 -10.67 -5.81
C ARG A 54 9.33 -11.08 -5.50
N LEU A 55 9.52 -12.06 -4.62
CA LEU A 55 10.82 -12.66 -4.33
C LEU A 55 11.17 -13.78 -5.32
N GLU A 56 10.17 -14.51 -5.83
CA GLU A 56 10.36 -15.65 -6.74
C GLU A 56 10.44 -15.29 -8.23
N THR A 57 9.77 -14.21 -8.68
CA THR A 57 9.82 -13.77 -10.09
C THR A 57 11.14 -13.15 -10.52
N ALA A 58 12.04 -12.92 -9.60
CA ALA A 58 13.39 -12.40 -9.86
C ALA A 58 14.48 -13.40 -9.51
N GLY A 59 14.26 -14.67 -9.76
CA GLY A 59 15.27 -15.72 -9.56
C GLY A 59 15.87 -15.76 -8.14
N SER A 60 16.50 -16.83 -7.73
CA SER A 60 17.15 -17.04 -6.43
C SER A 60 18.14 -15.92 -5.97
N SER A 61 18.37 -14.91 -6.79
CA SER A 61 19.28 -13.79 -6.54
C SER A 61 18.69 -12.67 -5.66
N GLN A 62 17.36 -12.52 -5.52
CA GLN A 62 16.78 -11.39 -4.75
C GLN A 62 16.61 -11.67 -3.24
N ALA A 63 16.40 -12.89 -2.82
CA ALA A 63 16.44 -13.24 -1.39
C ALA A 63 17.87 -13.09 -0.85
N VAL A 64 18.86 -13.43 -1.66
CA VAL A 64 20.29 -13.15 -1.38
C VAL A 64 20.53 -11.64 -1.27
N SER A 65 19.86 -10.83 -2.12
CA SER A 65 19.99 -9.37 -2.12
C SER A 65 19.48 -8.70 -0.83
N LEU A 66 18.41 -9.20 -0.18
CA LEU A 66 17.95 -8.61 1.10
C LEU A 66 18.96 -8.83 2.22
N MET A 67 19.52 -10.03 2.32
CA MET A 67 20.50 -10.39 3.36
C MET A 67 21.76 -9.51 3.30
N GLU A 68 22.13 -9.03 2.10
CA GLU A 68 23.28 -8.14 1.93
C GLU A 68 23.11 -6.77 2.61
N TYR A 69 21.87 -6.36 2.87
CA TYR A 69 21.55 -5.06 3.45
C TYR A 69 21.19 -5.13 4.94
N LEU A 70 21.18 -6.33 5.54
CA LEU A 70 20.88 -6.46 6.96
C LEU A 70 22.10 -6.04 7.81
N PRO A 71 21.90 -5.17 8.81
CA PRO A 71 22.96 -4.83 9.75
C PRO A 71 23.29 -6.04 10.66
N ALA A 72 24.55 -6.13 11.06
CA ALA A 72 25.00 -7.13 12.03
C ALA A 72 25.49 -6.39 13.30
N SER A 73 24.75 -6.53 14.40
CA SER A 73 25.06 -5.89 15.68
C SER A 73 24.38 -6.63 16.82
N ASP A 74 25.08 -6.80 17.93
CA ASP A 74 24.51 -7.35 19.18
C ASP A 74 23.55 -6.38 19.88
N GLN A 75 23.52 -5.13 19.45
CA GLN A 75 22.65 -4.06 19.97
C GLN A 75 21.29 -4.01 19.25
N GLY A 76 21.13 -4.72 18.14
CA GLY A 76 19.97 -4.64 17.29
C GLY A 76 19.19 -5.95 17.17
N ALA A 77 17.90 -5.83 16.88
CA ALA A 77 17.05 -6.95 16.55
C ALA A 77 16.39 -6.78 15.18
N ILE A 78 16.22 -7.89 14.47
CA ILE A 78 15.55 -7.93 13.17
C ILE A 78 14.36 -8.89 13.29
N VAL A 79 13.18 -8.41 12.93
CA VAL A 79 11.95 -9.20 12.89
C VAL A 79 11.45 -9.26 11.45
N PHE A 80 11.15 -10.46 10.97
CA PHE A 80 10.50 -10.68 9.69
C PHE A 80 9.08 -11.15 9.92
N THR A 81 8.10 -10.55 9.25
CA THR A 81 6.74 -11.07 9.17
C THR A 81 6.52 -11.68 7.78
N THR A 82 5.96 -12.87 7.72
CA THR A 82 5.65 -13.57 6.46
C THR A 82 4.48 -14.52 6.65
N THR A 83 3.72 -14.75 5.59
CA THR A 83 2.66 -15.77 5.55
C THR A 83 3.18 -17.14 5.11
N GLU A 84 4.45 -17.23 4.71
CA GLU A 84 5.02 -18.42 4.13
C GLU A 84 6.10 -19.02 5.01
N ARG A 85 5.87 -20.27 5.48
CA ARG A 85 6.80 -21.00 6.35
C ARG A 85 8.19 -21.20 5.71
N LYS A 86 8.24 -21.47 4.40
CA LYS A 86 9.52 -21.67 3.68
C LYS A 86 10.39 -20.42 3.74
N THR A 87 9.79 -19.26 3.53
CA THR A 87 10.47 -17.95 3.64
C THR A 87 10.93 -17.69 5.08
N ALA A 88 10.10 -17.98 6.09
CA ALA A 88 10.47 -17.85 7.50
C ALA A 88 11.71 -18.71 7.86
N VAL A 89 11.72 -19.99 7.43
CA VAL A 89 12.86 -20.90 7.65
C VAL A 89 14.13 -20.39 6.97
N THR A 90 14.02 -19.84 5.77
CA THR A 90 15.17 -19.30 5.03
C THR A 90 15.77 -18.06 5.72
N LEU A 91 14.93 -17.20 6.30
CA LEU A 91 15.36 -15.93 6.90
C LEU A 91 15.82 -16.07 8.37
N ALA A 92 15.17 -16.93 9.15
CA ALA A 92 15.35 -16.98 10.61
C ALA A 92 15.55 -18.37 11.20
N SER A 93 15.75 -19.41 10.36
CA SER A 93 16.03 -20.85 10.66
C SER A 93 15.49 -21.43 11.98
N GLN A 94 15.83 -20.90 13.14
CA GLN A 94 15.48 -21.46 14.46
C GLN A 94 14.61 -20.56 15.33
N ASN A 95 14.46 -19.28 14.96
CA ASN A 95 13.72 -18.28 15.75
C ASN A 95 12.39 -17.94 15.09
N ILE A 96 11.53 -18.95 14.86
CA ILE A 96 10.24 -18.77 14.22
C ILE A 96 9.15 -18.79 15.28
N VAL A 97 8.33 -17.74 15.29
CA VAL A 97 7.10 -17.65 16.08
C VAL A 97 5.92 -17.77 15.14
N GLU A 98 5.16 -18.84 15.28
CA GLU A 98 3.91 -19.01 14.55
C GLU A 98 2.79 -18.27 15.31
N LEU A 99 2.16 -17.31 14.63
CA LEU A 99 1.00 -16.61 15.19
C LEU A 99 -0.27 -17.37 14.80
N PRO A 100 -1.19 -17.60 15.74
CA PRO A 100 -2.49 -18.16 15.41
C PRO A 100 -3.24 -17.17 14.48
N PRO A 101 -4.10 -17.68 13.58
CA PRO A 101 -4.86 -16.81 12.67
C PRO A 101 -5.85 -15.91 13.41
N GLU A 102 -6.33 -16.36 14.58
CA GLU A 102 -7.30 -15.68 15.42
C GLU A 102 -6.62 -15.18 16.70
N MET A 103 -7.08 -14.04 17.19
CA MET A 103 -6.69 -13.53 18.51
C MET A 103 -7.33 -14.37 19.62
N GLU A 104 -6.65 -14.53 20.76
CA GLU A 104 -7.25 -15.13 21.94
C GLU A 104 -8.50 -14.33 22.38
N GLN A 105 -9.53 -15.03 22.85
CA GLN A 105 -10.82 -14.44 23.19
C GLN A 105 -10.69 -13.29 24.19
N ASP A 106 -9.89 -13.49 25.26
CA ASP A 106 -9.69 -12.46 26.29
C ASP A 106 -9.02 -11.21 25.74
N MET A 107 -8.05 -11.38 24.84
CA MET A 107 -7.39 -10.24 24.15
C MET A 107 -8.33 -9.53 23.20
N ALA A 108 -9.16 -10.28 22.48
CA ALA A 108 -10.14 -9.72 21.57
C ALA A 108 -11.21 -8.92 22.31
N GLN A 109 -11.65 -9.42 23.47
CA GLN A 109 -12.57 -8.69 24.34
C GLN A 109 -11.95 -7.39 24.87
N GLN A 110 -10.72 -7.44 25.39
CA GLN A 110 -10.02 -6.24 25.84
C GLN A 110 -9.87 -5.22 24.71
N MET A 111 -9.49 -5.69 23.51
CA MET A 111 -9.36 -4.83 22.33
C MET A 111 -10.69 -4.16 21.96
N LEU A 112 -11.79 -4.92 21.95
CA LEU A 112 -13.12 -4.38 21.68
C LEU A 112 -13.52 -3.33 22.71
N GLU A 113 -13.32 -3.61 24.00
CA GLU A 113 -13.60 -2.67 25.11
C GLU A 113 -12.77 -1.38 25.02
N MET A 114 -11.50 -1.50 24.65
CA MET A 114 -10.62 -0.33 24.44
C MET A 114 -11.05 0.52 23.22
N CYS A 115 -11.60 -0.10 22.19
CA CYS A 115 -12.03 0.61 20.98
C CYS A 115 -13.45 1.20 21.09
N LEU A 116 -14.30 0.70 21.98
CA LEU A 116 -15.65 1.23 22.19
C LEU A 116 -15.66 2.46 23.10
N ILE A 117 -16.42 3.49 22.69
CA ILE A 117 -16.63 4.68 23.52
C ILE A 117 -17.60 4.40 24.67
N SER A 118 -18.60 3.53 24.46
CA SER A 118 -19.60 3.16 25.46
C SER A 118 -19.34 1.75 26.01
N SER A 119 -19.16 1.62 27.31
CA SER A 119 -18.73 0.39 27.98
C SER A 119 -19.88 -0.47 28.58
N ALA A 120 -21.14 -0.06 28.46
CA ALA A 120 -22.27 -0.77 29.07
C ALA A 120 -22.84 -1.86 28.12
N ASN A 121 -22.06 -2.90 27.87
CA ASN A 121 -22.48 -4.00 27.00
C ASN A 121 -22.70 -5.29 27.81
N LYS A 122 -23.69 -6.09 27.40
CA LYS A 122 -23.92 -7.41 28.00
C LYS A 122 -22.84 -8.39 27.52
N PRO A 123 -22.22 -9.17 28.41
CA PRO A 123 -21.14 -10.10 28.04
C PRO A 123 -21.54 -11.06 26.91
N GLU A 124 -22.76 -11.56 26.90
CA GLU A 124 -23.25 -12.51 25.89
C GLU A 124 -23.28 -11.87 24.47
N VAL A 125 -23.58 -10.56 24.39
CA VAL A 125 -23.61 -9.83 23.11
C VAL A 125 -22.18 -9.54 22.62
N VAL A 126 -21.27 -9.26 23.56
CA VAL A 126 -19.83 -9.10 23.26
C VAL A 126 -19.26 -10.39 22.68
N ASP A 127 -19.48 -11.52 23.34
CA ASP A 127 -19.00 -12.84 22.88
C ASP A 127 -19.55 -13.19 21.50
N LEU A 128 -20.85 -12.93 21.27
CA LEU A 128 -21.47 -13.18 19.98
C LEU A 128 -20.85 -12.31 18.89
N LEU A 129 -20.64 -11.02 19.16
CA LEU A 129 -20.01 -10.13 18.18
C LEU A 129 -18.59 -10.56 17.85
N LEU A 130 -17.76 -10.88 18.86
CA LEU A 130 -16.38 -11.33 18.65
C LEU A 130 -16.31 -12.59 17.82
N LYS A 131 -17.21 -13.54 18.06
CA LYS A 131 -17.35 -14.77 17.28
C LYS A 131 -17.73 -14.47 15.84
N GLU A 132 -18.69 -13.59 15.60
CA GLU A 132 -19.09 -13.16 14.25
C GLU A 132 -17.98 -12.40 13.51
N LEU A 133 -17.08 -11.74 14.25
CA LEU A 133 -15.89 -11.07 13.73
C LEU A 133 -14.67 -12.01 13.63
N ALA A 134 -14.83 -13.30 13.91
CA ALA A 134 -13.78 -14.33 13.88
C ALA A 134 -12.52 -13.91 14.68
N TYR A 135 -12.70 -13.16 15.76
CA TYR A 135 -11.61 -12.62 16.60
C TYR A 135 -10.49 -11.89 15.81
N LEU A 136 -10.82 -11.32 14.64
CA LEU A 136 -9.86 -10.64 13.79
C LEU A 136 -9.67 -9.18 14.22
N PRO A 137 -8.44 -8.73 14.52
CA PRO A 137 -8.17 -7.36 14.99
C PRO A 137 -8.75 -6.28 14.08
N LEU A 138 -8.54 -6.41 12.78
CA LEU A 138 -9.05 -5.42 11.82
C LEU A 138 -10.58 -5.38 11.80
N ALA A 139 -11.25 -6.53 11.85
CA ALA A 139 -12.70 -6.60 11.87
C ALA A 139 -13.28 -5.96 13.15
N ILE A 140 -12.62 -6.18 14.31
CA ILE A 140 -12.99 -5.55 15.58
C ILE A 140 -12.86 -4.02 15.48
N VAL A 141 -11.72 -3.52 14.99
CA VAL A 141 -11.49 -2.07 14.83
C VAL A 141 -12.50 -1.44 13.88
N GLN A 142 -12.80 -2.07 12.75
CA GLN A 142 -13.78 -1.56 11.78
C GLN A 142 -15.21 -1.57 12.34
N ALA A 143 -15.61 -2.66 13.01
CA ALA A 143 -16.92 -2.78 13.63
C ALA A 143 -17.12 -1.72 14.73
N THR A 144 -16.14 -1.56 15.62
CA THR A 144 -16.20 -0.56 16.71
C THR A 144 -16.17 0.87 16.18
N ALA A 145 -15.40 1.16 15.15
CA ALA A 145 -15.40 2.45 14.46
C ALA A 145 -16.80 2.78 13.91
N TYR A 146 -17.42 1.84 13.21
CA TYR A 146 -18.79 2.02 12.70
C TYR A 146 -19.81 2.24 13.82
N ILE A 147 -19.75 1.43 14.90
CA ILE A 147 -20.63 1.52 16.06
C ILE A 147 -20.51 2.89 16.73
N ASN A 148 -19.28 3.34 16.96
CA ASN A 148 -19.00 4.63 17.60
C ASN A 148 -19.49 5.83 16.77
N ILE A 149 -19.20 5.82 15.46
CA ILE A 149 -19.55 6.92 14.54
C ILE A 149 -21.08 7.03 14.41
N ASN A 150 -21.76 5.90 14.25
CA ASN A 150 -23.20 5.88 14.03
C ASN A 150 -24.01 5.83 15.33
N LYS A 151 -23.32 5.75 16.49
CA LYS A 151 -23.93 5.70 17.84
C LYS A 151 -24.98 4.59 17.98
N ILE A 152 -24.71 3.44 17.39
CA ILE A 152 -25.55 2.25 17.48
C ILE A 152 -25.05 1.28 18.55
N THR A 153 -25.90 0.33 18.95
CA THR A 153 -25.58 -0.73 19.88
C THR A 153 -24.88 -1.90 19.19
N LEU A 154 -24.19 -2.76 19.96
CA LEU A 154 -23.61 -4.02 19.45
C LEU A 154 -24.67 -4.91 18.81
N THR A 155 -25.87 -4.95 19.40
CA THR A 155 -27.01 -5.74 18.86
C THR A 155 -27.48 -5.24 17.50
N GLU A 156 -27.59 -3.93 17.32
CA GLU A 156 -27.94 -3.33 16.03
C GLU A 156 -26.87 -3.62 14.97
N TYR A 157 -25.59 -3.57 15.33
CA TYR A 157 -24.51 -3.93 14.41
C TYR A 157 -24.55 -5.41 14.04
N LEU A 158 -24.82 -6.32 14.99
CA LEU A 158 -24.99 -7.74 14.71
C LEU A 158 -26.13 -8.00 13.71
N LEU A 159 -27.25 -7.28 13.82
CA LEU A 159 -28.36 -7.37 12.85
C LEU A 159 -27.94 -6.88 11.48
N LEU A 160 -27.15 -5.80 11.39
CA LEU A 160 -26.60 -5.33 10.10
C LEU A 160 -25.67 -6.37 9.48
N LEU A 161 -24.81 -6.98 10.29
CA LEU A 161 -23.87 -7.99 9.84
C LEU A 161 -24.61 -9.24 9.32
N ALA A 162 -25.63 -9.70 10.05
CA ALA A 162 -26.49 -10.84 9.64
C ALA A 162 -27.18 -10.55 8.31
N LYS A 163 -27.80 -9.37 8.17
CA LYS A 163 -28.46 -8.95 6.93
C LYS A 163 -27.48 -8.93 5.75
N LYS A 164 -26.26 -8.40 5.93
CA LYS A 164 -25.26 -8.37 4.88
C LYS A 164 -24.75 -9.76 4.49
N LYS A 165 -24.67 -10.69 5.45
CA LYS A 165 -24.36 -12.09 5.18
C LYS A 165 -25.43 -12.76 4.30
N GLU A 166 -26.70 -12.48 4.56
CA GLU A 166 -27.82 -13.00 3.74
C GLU A 166 -27.84 -12.40 2.33
N GLU A 167 -27.49 -11.11 2.18
CA GLU A 167 -27.41 -10.43 0.88
C GLU A 167 -26.22 -10.90 0.03
N ALA A 168 -25.16 -11.44 0.65
CA ALA A 168 -23.98 -11.95 -0.03
C ALA A 168 -24.24 -13.35 -0.60
N ALA A 169 -24.71 -13.43 -1.84
CA ALA A 169 -25.17 -14.66 -2.48
C ALA A 169 -24.10 -15.71 -2.81
N GLU A 170 -22.81 -15.41 -2.65
CA GLU A 170 -21.70 -16.35 -2.89
C GLU A 170 -20.64 -16.29 -1.79
N PRO A 171 -20.15 -17.44 -1.30
CA PRO A 171 -19.03 -17.48 -0.35
C PRO A 171 -17.75 -17.00 -1.05
N ILE A 172 -17.16 -15.95 -0.51
CA ILE A 172 -15.81 -15.49 -0.88
C ILE A 172 -14.79 -16.50 -0.33
N SER A 173 -13.68 -16.67 -0.99
CA SER A 173 -12.75 -17.81 -0.95
C SER A 173 -12.23 -18.30 0.42
N THR A 174 -12.32 -17.52 1.49
CA THR A 174 -12.00 -17.94 2.87
C THR A 174 -12.92 -17.29 3.89
N GLU A 175 -13.15 -17.92 5.05
CA GLU A 175 -13.99 -17.37 6.13
C GLU A 175 -13.50 -16.00 6.62
N TYR A 176 -12.19 -15.83 6.76
CA TYR A 176 -11.58 -14.57 7.21
C TYR A 176 -11.72 -13.44 6.20
N GLU A 177 -11.57 -13.71 4.91
CA GLU A 177 -11.80 -12.72 3.85
C GLU A 177 -13.25 -12.28 3.80
N ASN A 178 -14.18 -13.18 4.11
CA ASN A 178 -15.61 -12.89 4.19
C ASN A 178 -15.92 -11.91 5.33
N VAL A 179 -15.40 -12.15 6.53
CA VAL A 179 -15.69 -11.29 7.70
C VAL A 179 -15.16 -9.89 7.47
N ILE A 180 -13.90 -9.74 7.05
CA ILE A 180 -13.30 -8.44 6.75
C ILE A 180 -14.00 -7.76 5.57
N GLY A 181 -14.35 -8.51 4.54
CA GLY A 181 -15.10 -8.00 3.40
C GLY A 181 -16.47 -7.46 3.79
N LEU A 182 -17.16 -8.11 4.72
CA LEU A 182 -18.47 -7.68 5.22
C LEU A 182 -18.37 -6.43 6.12
N THR A 183 -17.44 -6.40 7.06
CA THR A 183 -17.22 -5.22 7.92
C THR A 183 -16.81 -4.00 7.10
N TRP A 184 -15.94 -4.22 6.10
CA TRP A 184 -15.58 -3.20 5.12
C TRP A 184 -16.81 -2.73 4.33
N LEU A 185 -17.63 -3.64 3.81
CA LEU A 185 -18.79 -3.30 2.97
C LEU A 185 -19.82 -2.46 3.74
N ILE A 186 -20.14 -2.84 4.98
CA ILE A 186 -21.03 -2.08 5.86
C ILE A 186 -20.54 -0.65 6.02
N SER A 187 -19.26 -0.48 6.35
CA SER A 187 -18.66 0.83 6.55
C SER A 187 -18.55 1.62 5.24
N PHE A 188 -18.19 0.97 4.13
CA PHE A 188 -18.07 1.59 2.83
C PHE A 188 -19.41 2.11 2.28
N GLU A 189 -20.48 1.33 2.40
CA GLU A 189 -21.82 1.78 1.98
C GLU A 189 -22.28 3.00 2.78
N GLN A 190 -21.99 3.03 4.07
CA GLN A 190 -22.30 4.18 4.91
C GLN A 190 -21.49 5.42 4.50
N ILE A 191 -20.16 5.28 4.28
CA ILE A 191 -19.32 6.36 3.79
C ILE A 191 -19.84 6.87 2.43
N ARG A 192 -20.16 5.97 1.51
CA ARG A 192 -20.65 6.32 0.19
C ARG A 192 -21.96 7.10 0.23
N TYR A 193 -22.79 6.82 1.22
CA TYR A 193 -24.04 7.56 1.43
C TYR A 193 -23.82 8.93 2.06
N GLN A 194 -22.90 9.06 3.03
CA GLN A 194 -22.69 10.27 3.81
C GLN A 194 -21.64 11.22 3.19
N ASP A 195 -20.59 10.66 2.61
CA ASP A 195 -19.42 11.39 2.11
C ASP A 195 -18.90 10.74 0.81
N MET A 196 -19.47 11.18 -0.30
CA MET A 196 -19.11 10.67 -1.63
C MET A 196 -17.63 10.94 -1.97
N VAL A 197 -17.03 12.05 -1.47
CA VAL A 197 -15.62 12.38 -1.71
C VAL A 197 -14.71 11.37 -1.00
N ALA A 198 -15.05 11.00 0.23
CA ALA A 198 -14.31 9.97 0.96
C ALA A 198 -14.40 8.60 0.24
N ALA A 199 -15.59 8.25 -0.26
CA ALA A 199 -15.74 7.02 -1.04
C ALA A 199 -14.90 7.05 -2.32
N ASP A 200 -14.92 8.15 -3.08
CA ASP A 200 -14.12 8.31 -4.31
C ASP A 200 -12.61 8.26 -4.01
N TYR A 201 -12.16 8.84 -2.90
CA TYR A 201 -10.78 8.74 -2.48
C TYR A 201 -10.37 7.29 -2.19
N LEU A 202 -11.21 6.53 -1.50
CA LEU A 202 -10.95 5.11 -1.21
C LEU A 202 -10.86 4.28 -2.49
N LEU A 203 -11.80 4.48 -3.42
CA LEU A 203 -11.84 3.79 -4.71
C LEU A 203 -10.61 4.13 -5.57
N PHE A 204 -10.21 5.39 -5.59
CA PHE A 204 -8.98 5.85 -6.25
C PHE A 204 -7.73 5.21 -5.63
N MET A 205 -7.60 5.23 -4.29
CA MET A 205 -6.45 4.65 -3.58
C MET A 205 -6.32 3.14 -3.81
N ALA A 206 -7.41 2.44 -4.10
CA ALA A 206 -7.35 1.01 -4.45
C ALA A 206 -6.68 0.73 -5.81
N CYS A 207 -6.43 1.76 -6.63
CA CYS A 207 -5.77 1.65 -7.93
C CYS A 207 -4.28 2.06 -7.90
N ILE A 208 -3.73 2.38 -6.72
CA ILE A 208 -2.32 2.75 -6.52
C ILE A 208 -1.72 1.92 -5.38
N ASP A 209 -0.41 2.06 -5.12
CA ASP A 209 0.23 1.39 -3.98
C ASP A 209 -0.42 1.84 -2.66
N PRO A 210 -0.81 0.93 -1.75
CA PRO A 210 -1.52 1.27 -0.52
C PRO A 210 -0.68 1.99 0.53
N ARG A 211 0.64 2.08 0.37
CA ARG A 211 1.55 2.66 1.36
C ARG A 211 2.08 4.00 0.92
N ASP A 212 2.30 4.89 1.89
CA ASP A 212 2.90 6.21 1.69
C ASP A 212 2.24 7.02 0.57
N ILE A 213 0.90 7.03 0.53
CA ILE A 213 0.11 7.75 -0.47
C ILE A 213 0.21 9.25 -0.18
N PRO A 214 0.92 10.05 -1.00
CA PRO A 214 0.99 11.49 -0.77
C PRO A 214 -0.39 12.13 -0.94
N LEU A 215 -0.79 13.02 -0.02
CA LEU A 215 -2.08 13.73 -0.15
C LEU A 215 -2.21 14.47 -1.49
N ALA A 216 -1.10 14.93 -2.06
CA ALA A 216 -1.07 15.59 -3.36
C ALA A 216 -1.49 14.70 -4.54
N VAL A 217 -1.44 13.37 -4.39
CA VAL A 217 -1.85 12.40 -5.42
C VAL A 217 -3.37 12.22 -5.45
N LEU A 218 -4.06 12.47 -4.34
CA LEU A 218 -5.51 12.32 -4.28
C LEU A 218 -6.21 13.21 -5.33
N PRO A 219 -7.36 12.79 -5.86
CA PRO A 219 -8.13 13.58 -6.80
C PRO A 219 -8.43 14.97 -6.24
N MET A 220 -8.40 15.98 -7.12
CA MET A 220 -8.74 17.34 -6.71
C MET A 220 -10.23 17.44 -6.37
N THR A 221 -10.53 18.11 -5.27
CA THR A 221 -11.91 18.40 -4.82
C THR A 221 -12.27 19.86 -5.10
N LEU A 222 -13.56 20.19 -5.07
CA LEU A 222 -14.06 21.54 -5.25
C LEU A 222 -13.56 22.52 -4.17
N SER A 223 -13.22 22.03 -2.97
CA SER A 223 -12.59 22.82 -1.92
C SER A 223 -11.58 21.97 -1.15
N TYR A 224 -10.52 22.61 -0.67
CA TYR A 224 -9.50 21.98 0.17
C TYR A 224 -10.10 21.36 1.46
N GLU A 225 -11.08 22.03 2.05
CA GLU A 225 -11.78 21.58 3.26
C GLU A 225 -12.46 20.22 3.06
N LYS A 226 -13.18 20.06 1.92
CA LYS A 226 -13.82 18.77 1.59
C LYS A 226 -12.82 17.62 1.48
N GLY A 227 -11.62 17.89 0.96
CA GLY A 227 -10.57 16.88 0.93
C GLY A 227 -10.07 16.48 2.31
N ILE A 228 -9.93 17.46 3.24
CA ILE A 228 -9.56 17.19 4.64
C ILE A 228 -10.66 16.37 5.33
N ASP A 229 -11.92 16.77 5.17
CA ASP A 229 -13.06 16.08 5.78
C ASP A 229 -13.16 14.63 5.28
N ALA A 230 -13.00 14.40 3.98
CA ALA A 230 -12.98 13.07 3.38
C ALA A 230 -11.88 12.17 3.95
N VAL A 231 -10.66 12.70 4.12
CA VAL A 231 -9.57 11.98 4.80
C VAL A 231 -9.92 11.73 6.27
N GLY A 232 -10.53 12.70 6.95
CA GLY A 232 -11.03 12.56 8.31
C GLY A 232 -12.06 11.44 8.44
N THR A 233 -13.02 11.37 7.51
CA THR A 233 -14.03 10.32 7.43
C THR A 233 -13.37 8.95 7.28
N LEU A 234 -12.45 8.77 6.32
CA LEU A 234 -11.76 7.49 6.10
C LEU A 234 -10.92 7.05 7.30
N ASN A 235 -10.27 8.00 7.97
CA ASN A 235 -9.51 7.72 9.18
C ASN A 235 -10.42 7.32 10.36
N ALA A 236 -11.57 7.98 10.52
CA ALA A 236 -12.55 7.67 11.56
C ALA A 236 -13.11 6.25 11.43
N TYR A 237 -13.34 5.77 10.19
CA TYR A 237 -13.72 4.38 9.91
C TYR A 237 -12.54 3.40 9.91
N SER A 238 -11.35 3.84 10.28
CA SER A 238 -10.13 3.01 10.32
C SER A 238 -9.76 2.37 8.98
N PHE A 239 -10.08 3.03 7.87
CA PHE A 239 -9.71 2.58 6.53
C PHE A 239 -8.32 3.04 6.14
N VAL A 240 -7.92 4.22 6.60
CA VAL A 240 -6.59 4.78 6.38
C VAL A 240 -5.94 5.19 7.70
N THR A 241 -4.63 5.22 7.72
CA THR A 241 -3.81 5.82 8.79
C THR A 241 -3.10 7.03 8.24
N LYS A 242 -3.24 8.17 8.91
CA LYS A 242 -2.60 9.42 8.50
C LYS A 242 -1.20 9.54 9.09
N ARG A 243 -0.19 9.70 8.25
CA ARG A 243 1.18 10.07 8.63
C ARG A 243 1.32 11.59 8.60
N THR A 244 1.06 12.23 9.74
CA THR A 244 0.99 13.71 9.81
C THR A 244 2.30 14.39 9.43
N ALA A 245 3.45 13.82 9.84
CA ALA A 245 4.77 14.38 9.54
C ALA A 245 5.12 14.36 8.04
N GLU A 246 4.53 13.45 7.27
CA GLU A 246 4.89 13.17 5.87
C GLU A 246 3.80 13.60 4.88
N SER A 247 2.68 14.14 5.38
CA SER A 247 1.49 14.46 4.57
C SER A 247 1.07 13.30 3.68
N ALA A 248 0.99 12.10 4.27
CA ALA A 248 0.70 10.85 3.59
C ALA A 248 -0.38 10.02 4.29
N LEU A 249 -0.91 9.07 3.54
CA LEU A 249 -1.86 8.07 4.02
C LEU A 249 -1.31 6.67 3.77
N ASP A 250 -1.56 5.78 4.71
CA ASP A 250 -1.44 4.34 4.50
C ASP A 250 -2.83 3.71 4.48
N LEU A 251 -3.10 2.91 3.48
CA LEU A 251 -4.30 2.10 3.36
C LEU A 251 -4.00 0.68 3.83
N HIS A 252 -4.80 0.14 4.75
CA HIS A 252 -4.59 -1.22 5.21
C HIS A 252 -4.73 -2.22 4.04
N ARG A 253 -3.81 -3.18 3.93
CA ARG A 253 -3.77 -4.14 2.79
C ARG A 253 -5.11 -4.83 2.54
N LEU A 254 -5.81 -5.27 3.58
CA LEU A 254 -7.09 -5.96 3.42
C LEU A 254 -8.22 -5.01 2.99
N VAL A 255 -8.19 -3.75 3.44
CA VAL A 255 -9.10 -2.70 2.95
C VAL A 255 -8.84 -2.44 1.47
N HIS A 256 -7.58 -2.29 1.07
CA HIS A 256 -7.17 -2.14 -0.32
C HIS A 256 -7.67 -3.31 -1.19
N LEU A 257 -7.45 -4.54 -0.74
CA LEU A 257 -7.88 -5.75 -1.44
C LEU A 257 -9.40 -5.82 -1.58
N SER A 258 -10.16 -5.55 -0.50
CA SER A 258 -11.63 -5.56 -0.51
C SER A 258 -12.17 -4.49 -1.46
N THR A 259 -11.59 -3.29 -1.42
CA THR A 259 -11.97 -2.18 -2.32
C THR A 259 -11.67 -2.52 -3.78
N HIS A 260 -10.51 -3.10 -4.06
CA HIS A 260 -10.11 -3.52 -5.41
C HIS A 260 -11.02 -4.64 -5.94
N LYS A 261 -11.34 -5.66 -5.11
CA LYS A 261 -12.29 -6.74 -5.46
C LYS A 261 -13.68 -6.15 -5.75
N TRP A 262 -14.13 -5.18 -4.95
CA TRP A 262 -15.42 -4.51 -5.15
C TRP A 262 -15.43 -3.72 -6.47
N LEU A 263 -14.39 -2.94 -6.78
CA LEU A 263 -14.26 -2.22 -8.05
C LEU A 263 -14.33 -3.17 -9.25
N LYS A 264 -13.68 -4.33 -9.15
CA LYS A 264 -13.71 -5.36 -10.19
C LYS A 264 -15.11 -5.94 -10.37
N LYS A 265 -15.81 -6.24 -9.26
CA LYS A 265 -17.20 -6.77 -9.29
C LYS A 265 -18.20 -5.77 -9.87
N GLN A 266 -17.99 -4.45 -9.64
CA GLN A 266 -18.81 -3.37 -10.18
C GLN A 266 -18.41 -2.93 -11.59
N GLU A 267 -17.39 -3.58 -12.19
CA GLU A 267 -16.84 -3.21 -13.51
C GLU A 267 -16.26 -1.77 -13.58
N LEU A 268 -15.98 -1.17 -12.42
CA LEU A 268 -15.46 0.21 -12.28
C LEU A 268 -13.94 0.28 -12.24
N LEU A 269 -13.25 -0.86 -12.14
CA LEU A 269 -11.78 -0.89 -11.97
C LEU A 269 -11.03 -0.15 -13.08
N SER A 270 -11.45 -0.32 -14.33
CA SER A 270 -10.82 0.34 -15.48
C SER A 270 -10.95 1.87 -15.40
N GLN A 271 -12.12 2.37 -14.99
CA GLN A 271 -12.39 3.80 -14.84
C GLN A 271 -11.51 4.43 -13.75
N TYR A 272 -11.48 3.84 -12.56
CA TYR A 272 -10.67 4.37 -11.45
C TYR A 272 -9.17 4.19 -11.68
N ASN A 273 -8.74 3.11 -12.33
CA ASN A 273 -7.35 2.94 -12.72
C ASN A 273 -6.91 4.00 -13.73
N GLN A 274 -7.76 4.31 -14.74
CA GLN A 274 -7.48 5.37 -15.69
C GLN A 274 -7.40 6.75 -15.00
N ALA A 275 -8.29 7.03 -14.06
CA ALA A 275 -8.24 8.26 -13.26
C ALA A 275 -6.93 8.34 -12.44
N ALA A 276 -6.49 7.21 -11.87
CA ALA A 276 -5.23 7.14 -11.12
C ALA A 276 -4.02 7.39 -12.03
N ILE A 277 -3.97 6.79 -13.22
CA ILE A 277 -2.91 7.01 -14.22
C ILE A 277 -2.87 8.49 -14.65
N THR A 278 -4.01 9.08 -14.96
CA THR A 278 -4.10 10.48 -15.36
C THR A 278 -3.61 11.40 -14.24
N ARG A 279 -4.07 11.16 -13.01
CA ARG A 279 -3.67 11.97 -11.87
C ARG A 279 -2.20 11.83 -11.54
N LEU A 280 -1.65 10.61 -11.59
CA LEU A 280 -0.22 10.38 -11.41
C LEU A 280 0.59 11.11 -12.48
N LEU A 281 0.17 11.08 -13.75
CA LEU A 281 0.84 11.79 -14.83
C LEU A 281 0.88 13.32 -14.60
N GLU A 282 -0.21 13.91 -14.07
CA GLU A 282 -0.30 15.33 -13.73
C GLU A 282 0.65 15.74 -12.62
N VAL A 283 0.75 14.91 -11.55
CA VAL A 283 1.56 15.25 -10.36
C VAL A 283 3.00 14.74 -10.45
N PHE A 284 3.30 13.87 -11.43
CA PHE A 284 4.64 13.35 -11.62
C PHE A 284 5.58 14.45 -12.06
N PRO A 285 6.59 14.79 -11.25
CA PRO A 285 7.47 15.93 -11.55
C PRO A 285 8.30 15.68 -12.81
N ASP A 286 8.97 16.71 -13.27
CA ASP A 286 9.99 16.62 -14.32
C ASP A 286 11.21 15.84 -13.80
N ASP A 287 12.11 15.50 -14.73
CA ASP A 287 13.34 14.74 -14.52
C ASP A 287 14.48 15.52 -13.85
N ASN A 288 14.18 16.75 -13.40
CA ASN A 288 15.17 17.57 -12.72
C ASN A 288 15.61 16.89 -11.41
N HIS A 289 16.91 16.80 -11.20
CA HIS A 289 17.57 16.24 -10.03
C HIS A 289 16.95 16.69 -8.69
N TRP A 290 16.57 17.96 -8.55
CA TRP A 290 15.92 18.50 -7.35
C TRP A 290 14.57 17.86 -7.03
N ASN A 291 13.97 17.17 -7.98
CA ASN A 291 12.70 16.45 -7.81
C ASN A 291 12.88 14.97 -7.46
N ARG A 292 14.11 14.48 -7.27
CA ARG A 292 14.44 13.07 -7.04
C ARG A 292 13.65 12.45 -5.87
N SER A 293 13.55 13.15 -4.75
CA SER A 293 12.77 12.68 -3.59
C SER A 293 11.27 12.59 -3.89
N LYS A 294 10.74 13.50 -4.72
CA LYS A 294 9.32 13.53 -5.08
C LYS A 294 8.97 12.40 -6.03
N TRP A 295 9.71 12.23 -7.14
CA TRP A 295 9.37 11.16 -8.08
C TRP A 295 9.70 9.78 -7.53
N ARG A 296 10.74 9.61 -6.70
CA ARG A 296 10.99 8.35 -5.98
C ARG A 296 9.78 7.91 -5.15
N ARG A 297 9.12 8.83 -4.50
CA ARG A 297 7.91 8.58 -3.72
C ARG A 297 6.73 8.17 -4.58
N LEU A 298 6.66 8.64 -5.83
CA LEU A 298 5.59 8.31 -6.78
C LEU A 298 5.84 7.02 -7.56
N LEU A 299 7.08 6.53 -7.63
CA LEU A 299 7.44 5.31 -8.38
C LEU A 299 6.59 4.08 -8.02
N PRO A 300 6.35 3.74 -6.73
CA PRO A 300 5.53 2.58 -6.38
C PRO A 300 4.08 2.71 -6.88
N HIS A 301 3.51 3.91 -6.74
CA HIS A 301 2.15 4.19 -7.16
C HIS A 301 1.98 4.11 -8.67
N ALA A 302 2.92 4.69 -9.43
CA ALA A 302 2.93 4.62 -10.88
C ALA A 302 3.09 3.18 -11.38
N LYS A 303 4.01 2.41 -10.80
CA LYS A 303 4.19 0.98 -11.12
C LYS A 303 2.92 0.19 -10.85
N PHE A 304 2.30 0.38 -9.67
CA PHE A 304 1.08 -0.33 -9.31
C PHE A 304 -0.05 -0.01 -10.30
N ALA A 305 -0.30 1.26 -10.60
CA ALA A 305 -1.35 1.68 -11.52
C ALA A 305 -1.14 1.13 -12.94
N LEU A 306 0.11 1.11 -13.43
CA LEU A 306 0.46 0.55 -14.72
C LEU A 306 0.30 -0.97 -14.79
N LEU A 307 0.51 -1.70 -13.69
CA LEU A 307 0.38 -3.16 -13.63
C LEU A 307 -1.08 -3.61 -13.40
N SER A 308 -1.89 -2.82 -12.70
CA SER A 308 -3.25 -3.20 -12.26
C SER A 308 -4.31 -3.06 -13.35
N GLY A 309 -4.03 -2.41 -14.46
CA GLY A 309 -4.99 -2.17 -15.53
C GLY A 309 -5.26 -3.43 -16.36
N LEU A 310 -6.49 -3.95 -16.30
CA LEU A 310 -6.96 -5.08 -17.12
C LEU A 310 -7.12 -4.73 -18.61
N SER A 311 -7.22 -3.45 -18.94
CA SER A 311 -7.38 -2.98 -20.31
C SER A 311 -6.01 -2.80 -20.95
N ARG A 312 -5.73 -3.61 -21.97
CA ARG A 312 -4.64 -3.39 -22.93
C ARG A 312 -4.92 -2.20 -23.87
N GLN A 313 -5.98 -1.43 -23.63
CA GLN A 313 -6.17 -0.19 -24.37
C GLN A 313 -5.07 0.79 -23.95
N GLU A 314 -4.01 0.77 -24.73
CA GLU A 314 -2.92 1.71 -24.68
C GLU A 314 -3.45 3.09 -25.06
N ASN A 315 -3.71 3.92 -24.06
CA ASN A 315 -4.01 5.32 -24.30
C ASN A 315 -2.74 6.16 -24.06
N ASN A 316 -2.71 7.31 -24.68
CA ASN A 316 -1.56 8.22 -24.64
C ASN A 316 -1.12 8.56 -23.20
N THR A 317 -2.05 8.65 -22.26
CA THR A 317 -1.76 8.94 -20.83
C THR A 317 -0.99 7.82 -20.15
N ARG A 318 -1.35 6.55 -20.43
CA ARG A 318 -0.68 5.38 -19.90
C ARG A 318 0.75 5.29 -20.40
N ILE A 319 0.95 5.47 -21.71
CA ILE A 319 2.26 5.42 -22.35
C ILE A 319 3.14 6.59 -21.83
N ALA A 320 2.56 7.78 -21.70
CA ALA A 320 3.26 8.96 -21.17
C ALA A 320 3.71 8.76 -19.71
N LEU A 321 2.87 8.13 -18.85
CA LEU A 321 3.25 7.82 -17.49
C LEU A 321 4.36 6.75 -17.46
N ALA A 322 4.27 5.70 -18.30
CA ALA A 322 5.30 4.68 -18.40
C ALA A 322 6.65 5.27 -18.85
N HIS A 323 6.64 6.20 -19.80
CA HIS A 323 7.84 6.90 -20.26
C HIS A 323 8.44 7.78 -19.15
N LYS A 324 7.63 8.59 -18.43
CA LYS A 324 8.11 9.36 -17.27
C LYS A 324 8.69 8.48 -16.17
N LEU A 325 8.04 7.33 -15.92
CA LEU A 325 8.53 6.34 -14.97
C LEU A 325 9.90 5.78 -15.38
N ALA A 326 10.08 5.47 -16.69
CA ALA A 326 11.35 4.98 -17.22
C ALA A 326 12.47 6.00 -17.05
N ILE A 327 12.22 7.28 -17.35
CA ILE A 327 13.18 8.38 -17.12
C ILE A 327 13.58 8.46 -15.64
N ALA A 328 12.60 8.41 -14.73
CA ALA A 328 12.86 8.48 -13.30
C ALA A 328 13.70 7.28 -12.80
N LEU A 329 13.44 6.07 -13.31
CA LEU A 329 14.22 4.87 -13.02
C LEU A 329 15.64 4.96 -13.55
N PHE A 330 15.82 5.50 -14.76
CA PHE A 330 17.13 5.75 -15.36
C PHE A 330 17.98 6.69 -14.49
N HIS A 331 17.41 7.83 -14.09
CA HIS A 331 18.07 8.76 -13.18
C HIS A 331 18.31 8.19 -11.76
N ASP A 332 17.61 7.12 -11.40
CA ASP A 332 17.83 6.38 -10.14
C ASP A 332 18.89 5.29 -10.26
N GLY A 333 19.51 5.12 -11.45
CA GLY A 333 20.51 4.09 -11.72
C GLY A 333 19.93 2.67 -11.86
N ARG A 334 18.62 2.56 -12.09
CA ARG A 334 17.87 1.29 -12.23
C ARG A 334 17.68 0.98 -13.71
N PHE A 335 18.78 0.79 -14.42
CA PHE A 335 18.82 0.69 -15.87
C PHE A 335 17.98 -0.46 -16.44
N ASP A 336 18.05 -1.66 -15.87
CA ASP A 336 17.28 -2.83 -16.33
C ASP A 336 15.77 -2.60 -16.28
N GLU A 337 15.30 -1.94 -15.22
CA GLU A 337 13.89 -1.59 -15.07
C GLU A 337 13.51 -0.45 -16.02
N ALA A 338 14.36 0.55 -16.17
CA ALA A 338 14.15 1.66 -17.09
C ALA A 338 14.02 1.15 -18.53
N GLU A 339 14.91 0.25 -18.96
CA GLU A 339 14.87 -0.42 -20.27
C GLU A 339 13.51 -1.07 -20.53
N THR A 340 13.03 -1.86 -19.57
CA THR A 340 11.73 -2.54 -19.69
C THR A 340 10.58 -1.57 -19.96
N TYR A 341 10.54 -0.43 -19.25
CA TYR A 341 9.48 0.57 -19.44
C TYR A 341 9.69 1.42 -20.68
N PHE A 342 10.94 1.73 -21.08
CA PHE A 342 11.22 2.42 -22.34
C PHE A 342 10.83 1.58 -23.54
N ASP A 343 11.15 0.28 -23.53
CA ASP A 343 10.78 -0.66 -24.61
C ASP A 343 9.26 -0.75 -24.78
N GLY A 344 8.53 -0.95 -23.66
CA GLY A 344 7.07 -0.97 -23.68
C GLY A 344 6.47 0.34 -24.21
N ALA A 345 6.96 1.49 -23.73
CA ALA A 345 6.50 2.78 -24.20
C ALA A 345 6.84 3.04 -25.68
N LEU A 346 8.04 2.64 -26.11
CA LEU A 346 8.47 2.77 -27.50
C LEU A 346 7.59 1.97 -28.45
N GLN A 347 7.32 0.69 -28.11
CA GLN A 347 6.46 -0.15 -28.92
C GLN A 347 5.05 0.44 -29.05
N SER A 348 4.49 0.87 -27.93
CA SER A 348 3.17 1.49 -27.89
C SER A 348 3.12 2.81 -28.66
N TRP A 349 4.15 3.68 -28.54
CA TRP A 349 4.23 4.93 -29.32
C TRP A 349 4.34 4.64 -30.83
N LYS A 350 5.11 3.61 -31.26
CA LYS A 350 5.20 3.23 -32.67
C LYS A 350 3.84 2.81 -33.24
N GLU A 351 3.04 2.08 -32.45
CA GLU A 351 1.72 1.61 -32.89
C GLU A 351 0.68 2.74 -32.92
N VAL A 352 0.70 3.64 -31.94
CA VAL A 352 -0.34 4.68 -31.79
C VAL A 352 -0.02 5.95 -32.61
N LEU A 353 1.23 6.39 -32.63
CA LEU A 353 1.65 7.68 -33.20
C LEU A 353 2.53 7.51 -34.47
N GLY A 354 3.04 6.32 -34.68
CA GLY A 354 3.96 6.04 -35.79
C GLY A 354 5.44 6.24 -35.43
N PRO A 355 6.36 5.72 -36.28
CA PRO A 355 7.79 5.71 -35.98
C PRO A 355 8.46 7.09 -36.01
N GLU A 356 7.92 8.07 -36.74
CA GLU A 356 8.52 9.41 -36.92
C GLU A 356 7.99 10.44 -35.90
N HIS A 357 7.07 10.06 -35.01
CA HIS A 357 6.52 10.98 -34.02
C HIS A 357 7.59 11.40 -32.99
N PRO A 358 7.63 12.67 -32.51
CA PRO A 358 8.63 13.15 -31.57
C PRO A 358 8.74 12.31 -30.29
N SER A 359 7.62 11.86 -29.74
CA SER A 359 7.60 10.99 -28.55
C SER A 359 8.25 9.63 -28.82
N THR A 360 8.05 9.05 -30.01
CA THR A 360 8.67 7.79 -30.44
C THR A 360 10.18 7.97 -30.57
N MET A 361 10.61 9.07 -31.23
CA MET A 361 12.02 9.39 -31.39
C MET A 361 12.72 9.65 -30.03
N SER A 362 12.05 10.37 -29.12
CA SER A 362 12.55 10.59 -27.76
C SER A 362 12.73 9.27 -27.00
N SER A 363 11.77 8.35 -27.11
CA SER A 363 11.89 7.02 -26.47
C SER A 363 13.04 6.19 -27.02
N ILE A 364 13.32 6.28 -28.35
CA ILE A 364 14.48 5.62 -28.97
C ILE A 364 15.79 6.20 -28.39
N GLY A 365 15.89 7.52 -28.30
CA GLY A 365 17.06 8.20 -27.76
C GLY A 365 17.32 7.80 -26.28
N ASN A 366 16.27 7.79 -25.46
CA ASN A 366 16.38 7.43 -24.05
C ASN A 366 16.72 5.94 -23.85
N LEU A 367 16.15 5.04 -24.68
CA LEU A 367 16.49 3.63 -24.65
C LEU A 367 17.97 3.40 -25.03
N ALA A 368 18.48 4.13 -26.02
CA ALA A 368 19.90 4.04 -26.39
C ALA A 368 20.87 4.47 -25.28
N LEU A 369 20.43 5.29 -24.33
CA LEU A 369 21.23 5.71 -23.16
C LEU A 369 21.27 4.63 -22.06
N THR A 370 20.38 3.63 -22.08
CA THR A 370 20.37 2.54 -21.09
C THR A 370 21.38 1.44 -21.40
N TYR A 371 21.88 1.39 -22.65
CA TYR A 371 22.93 0.49 -23.11
C TYR A 371 24.33 1.13 -22.97
#